data_da550e7eab8c3063d71276c2c7f2b2fa
#
_entry.id   da550e7eab8c3063d71276c2c7f2b2fa
#
_cell.length_a   1.000
_cell.length_b   1.000
_cell.length_c   1.000
_cell.angle_alpha   90.00
_cell.angle_beta   90.00
_cell.angle_gamma   90.00
#
_symmetry.space_group_name_H-M   'P 1'
#
loop_
_entity.id
_entity.type
_entity.pdbx_description
1 polymer ?
#
loop_
_entity_poly.entity_id
_entity_poly.type
_entity_poly.pdbx_seq_one_letter_code
_entity_poly.pdbx_strand_id
1 'polypeptide(L)'
;MNNNIKKARQLIDCFNKENPNITYTCFGPTGPTGPTGPIGPQGIQGPAGPTGPAGPIGPTGPAGPAGPQGNTGPAGPSGTTETNTYGRKYDTSQTPLTLTENTPQDVPLASNGLASGITQETANKLTIPSSGIYKIDYYFSGNSNTATDVTLTLNQNATTVSNATISKNLAANADTALIGSTINNFNANDKIGLQIEATNNATITPSSDTSAYLNIVKIA
;
A
#
# COMPACT_ATOMS: atom_id res chain seq x y z
N MET A 1 10.52 3.12 -16.04
CA MET A 1 9.24 3.14 -15.30
C MET A 1 9.49 2.53 -13.93
N ASN A 2 9.29 3.28 -12.87
CA ASN A 2 9.72 2.93 -11.51
C ASN A 2 8.96 1.68 -11.01
N ASN A 3 9.67 0.69 -10.43
CA ASN A 3 9.11 -0.57 -9.92
C ASN A 3 7.95 -0.35 -8.92
N ASN A 4 7.97 0.77 -8.20
CA ASN A 4 6.92 1.12 -7.24
C ASN A 4 5.57 1.43 -7.91
N ILE A 5 5.59 2.00 -9.13
CA ILE A 5 4.36 2.29 -9.89
C ILE A 5 3.74 0.99 -10.43
N LYS A 6 4.57 0.01 -10.82
CA LYS A 6 4.07 -1.31 -11.26
C LYS A 6 3.44 -2.08 -10.09
N LYS A 7 4.06 -2.06 -8.91
CA LYS A 7 3.51 -2.67 -7.69
C LYS A 7 2.19 -2.03 -7.27
N ALA A 8 2.10 -0.69 -7.32
CA ALA A 8 0.87 0.03 -7.00
C ALA A 8 -0.29 -0.32 -7.95
N ARG A 9 -0.02 -0.47 -9.26
CA ARG A 9 -1.04 -0.89 -10.24
C ARG A 9 -1.54 -2.31 -10.00
N GLN A 10 -0.66 -3.27 -9.69
CA GLN A 10 -1.07 -4.65 -9.37
C GLN A 10 -1.95 -4.72 -8.12
N LEU A 11 -1.65 -3.92 -7.08
CA LEU A 11 -2.49 -3.84 -5.88
C LEU A 11 -3.87 -3.24 -6.17
N ILE A 12 -3.96 -2.24 -7.05
CA ILE A 12 -5.23 -1.63 -7.47
C ILE A 12 -6.10 -2.65 -8.20
N ASP A 13 -5.52 -3.47 -9.08
CA ASP A 13 -6.26 -4.49 -9.83
C ASP A 13 -6.81 -5.61 -8.92
N CYS A 14 -6.16 -5.90 -7.79
CA CYS A 14 -6.68 -6.83 -6.79
C CYS A 14 -7.92 -6.31 -6.05
N PHE A 15 -8.02 -5.00 -5.84
CA PHE A 15 -9.14 -4.39 -5.10
C PHE A 15 -10.36 -4.10 -5.98
N ASN A 16 -10.19 -3.97 -7.29
CA ASN A 16 -11.28 -3.62 -8.21
C ASN A 16 -12.14 -4.82 -8.68
N LYS A 17 -11.82 -6.05 -8.24
CA LYS A 17 -12.64 -7.22 -8.56
C LYS A 17 -13.75 -7.41 -7.53
N GLU A 18 -14.96 -7.04 -7.92
CA GLU A 18 -16.20 -7.17 -7.14
C GLU A 18 -16.65 -8.63 -7.02
N ASN A 19 -16.03 -9.41 -6.12
CA ASN A 19 -16.65 -10.68 -5.70
C ASN A 19 -16.39 -10.90 -4.20
N PRO A 20 -17.41 -10.77 -3.34
CA PRO A 20 -17.27 -10.84 -1.88
C PRO A 20 -16.90 -12.23 -1.34
N ASN A 21 -16.95 -13.27 -2.16
CA ASN A 21 -16.74 -14.66 -1.74
C ASN A 21 -15.38 -15.25 -2.15
N ILE A 22 -14.47 -14.46 -2.72
CA ILE A 22 -13.15 -14.95 -3.15
C ILE A 22 -12.06 -14.23 -2.36
N THR A 23 -11.34 -14.98 -1.54
CA THR A 23 -10.11 -14.48 -0.89
C THR A 23 -9.00 -14.37 -1.94
N TYR A 24 -8.67 -13.16 -2.36
CA TYR A 24 -7.54 -12.92 -3.25
C TYR A 24 -6.27 -12.78 -2.42
N THR A 25 -5.36 -13.72 -2.57
CA THR A 25 -4.01 -13.62 -2.01
C THR A 25 -3.13 -12.94 -3.05
N CYS A 26 -2.84 -11.66 -2.84
CA CYS A 26 -1.91 -10.93 -3.70
C CYS A 26 -0.49 -11.15 -3.19
N PHE A 27 0.25 -12.05 -3.82
CA PHE A 27 1.67 -12.24 -3.54
C PHE A 27 2.49 -11.24 -4.35
N GLY A 28 3.38 -10.51 -3.70
CA GLY A 28 4.41 -9.75 -4.39
C GLY A 28 5.38 -10.68 -5.13
N PRO A 29 6.03 -10.20 -6.22
CA PRO A 29 7.00 -11.00 -6.93
C PRO A 29 8.17 -11.37 -5.99
N THR A 30 8.60 -12.64 -6.08
CA THR A 30 9.81 -13.13 -5.38
C THR A 30 11.01 -12.26 -5.80
N GLY A 31 11.84 -11.87 -4.85
CA GLY A 31 13.07 -11.14 -5.14
C GLY A 31 13.99 -11.91 -6.10
N PRO A 32 14.79 -11.23 -6.92
CA PRO A 32 15.73 -11.89 -7.81
C PRO A 32 16.77 -12.70 -7.01
N THR A 33 17.17 -13.85 -7.57
CA THR A 33 18.27 -14.64 -7.04
C THR A 33 19.55 -13.79 -6.98
N GLY A 34 20.31 -13.90 -5.91
CA GLY A 34 21.60 -13.23 -5.76
C GLY A 34 22.58 -13.63 -6.89
N PRO A 35 23.51 -12.77 -7.26
CA PRO A 35 24.52 -13.08 -8.26
C PRO A 35 25.41 -14.23 -7.80
N THR A 36 25.88 -15.02 -8.76
CA THR A 36 26.87 -16.08 -8.49
C THR A 36 28.16 -15.44 -7.95
N GLY A 37 28.79 -16.05 -6.94
CA GLY A 37 30.04 -15.59 -6.40
C GLY A 37 31.16 -15.62 -7.46
N PRO A 38 32.19 -14.77 -7.30
CA PRO A 38 33.32 -14.76 -8.22
C PRO A 38 34.10 -16.08 -8.19
N ILE A 39 34.69 -16.43 -9.32
CA ILE A 39 35.57 -17.59 -9.42
C ILE A 39 36.75 -17.39 -8.47
N GLY A 40 37.12 -18.44 -7.73
CA GLY A 40 38.26 -18.41 -6.83
C GLY A 40 39.56 -18.13 -7.59
N PRO A 41 40.56 -17.53 -6.93
CA PRO A 41 41.86 -17.25 -7.55
C PRO A 41 42.55 -18.54 -7.99
N GLN A 42 43.27 -18.46 -9.09
CA GLN A 42 44.07 -19.56 -9.59
C GLN A 42 45.11 -19.98 -8.55
N GLY A 43 45.29 -21.30 -8.33
CA GLY A 43 46.31 -21.84 -7.41
C GLY A 43 47.69 -21.37 -7.80
N ILE A 44 48.56 -21.15 -6.81
CA ILE A 44 49.97 -20.79 -7.03
C ILE A 44 50.69 -21.96 -7.69
N GLN A 45 51.57 -21.63 -8.64
CA GLN A 45 52.46 -22.60 -9.28
C GLN A 45 53.32 -23.29 -8.23
N GLY A 46 53.42 -24.61 -8.30
CA GLY A 46 54.25 -25.38 -7.40
C GLY A 46 55.75 -24.94 -7.45
N PRO A 47 56.48 -25.11 -6.35
CA PRO A 47 57.92 -24.79 -6.31
C PRO A 47 58.69 -25.61 -7.36
N ALA A 48 59.67 -24.98 -7.99
CA ALA A 48 60.63 -25.66 -8.88
C ALA A 48 61.32 -26.78 -8.14
N GLY A 49 61.45 -27.93 -8.77
CA GLY A 49 62.18 -29.06 -8.22
C GLY A 49 63.63 -28.74 -8.04
N PRO A 50 64.41 -29.45 -7.12
CA PRO A 50 65.78 -29.21 -6.89
C PRO A 50 66.63 -29.46 -8.15
N THR A 51 67.55 -28.56 -8.44
CA THR A 51 68.46 -28.62 -9.58
C THR A 51 69.30 -29.88 -9.46
N GLY A 52 69.16 -30.78 -10.38
CA GLY A 52 70.03 -31.95 -10.44
C GLY A 52 71.48 -31.56 -10.75
N PRO A 53 72.51 -32.37 -10.33
CA PRO A 53 73.90 -32.12 -10.66
C PRO A 53 74.04 -32.05 -12.17
N ALA A 54 74.75 -31.04 -12.67
CA ALA A 54 74.96 -30.59 -14.05
C ALA A 54 74.77 -31.67 -15.14
N GLY A 55 73.53 -31.89 -15.47
CA GLY A 55 73.07 -32.64 -16.65
C GLY A 55 72.24 -31.75 -17.56
N PRO A 56 71.87 -32.15 -18.79
CA PRO A 56 71.03 -31.35 -19.62
C PRO A 56 69.75 -31.01 -18.88
N ILE A 57 69.29 -29.79 -19.02
CA ILE A 57 68.11 -29.22 -18.37
C ILE A 57 66.93 -30.20 -18.63
N GLY A 58 66.43 -30.80 -17.54
CA GLY A 58 65.30 -31.69 -17.63
C GLY A 58 64.04 -30.89 -18.12
N PRO A 59 63.06 -31.56 -18.77
CA PRO A 59 61.84 -30.91 -19.21
C PRO A 59 61.13 -30.26 -18.02
N THR A 60 60.65 -29.08 -18.24
CA THR A 60 59.82 -28.35 -17.27
C THR A 60 58.70 -29.25 -16.78
N GLY A 61 58.52 -29.42 -15.48
CA GLY A 61 57.43 -30.21 -14.90
C GLY A 61 56.09 -29.73 -15.39
N PRO A 62 55.08 -30.61 -15.49
CA PRO A 62 53.74 -30.21 -15.86
C PRO A 62 53.18 -29.16 -14.88
N ALA A 63 52.44 -28.20 -15.42
CA ALA A 63 51.74 -27.21 -14.58
C ALA A 63 50.88 -27.95 -13.55
N GLY A 64 50.83 -27.44 -12.34
CA GLY A 64 49.96 -27.98 -11.30
C GLY A 64 48.50 -27.94 -11.71
N PRO A 65 47.66 -28.82 -11.18
CA PRO A 65 46.21 -28.82 -11.45
C PRO A 65 45.63 -27.48 -11.02
N ALA A 66 44.63 -27.01 -11.80
CA ALA A 66 43.85 -25.83 -11.44
C ALA A 66 43.28 -25.99 -10.03
N GLY A 67 43.28 -24.94 -9.23
CA GLY A 67 42.63 -24.93 -7.92
C GLY A 67 41.13 -25.26 -8.00
N PRO A 68 40.54 -25.77 -6.94
CA PRO A 68 39.13 -26.04 -6.90
C PRO A 68 38.33 -24.76 -7.12
N GLN A 69 37.21 -24.90 -7.77
CA GLN A 69 36.27 -23.78 -7.97
C GLN A 69 35.85 -23.22 -6.61
N GLY A 70 35.81 -21.91 -6.46
CA GLY A 70 35.32 -21.25 -5.26
C GLY A 70 33.86 -21.63 -4.96
N ASN A 71 33.51 -21.66 -3.71
CA ASN A 71 32.14 -21.92 -3.28
C ASN A 71 31.19 -20.89 -3.85
N THR A 72 29.97 -21.34 -4.22
CA THR A 72 28.88 -20.43 -4.59
C THR A 72 28.64 -19.41 -3.45
N GLY A 73 28.56 -18.14 -3.76
CA GLY A 73 28.22 -17.11 -2.78
C GLY A 73 26.89 -17.41 -2.07
N PRO A 74 26.72 -16.90 -0.86
CA PRO A 74 25.46 -17.07 -0.13
C PRO A 74 24.30 -16.49 -0.96
N ALA A 75 23.13 -17.11 -0.85
CA ALA A 75 21.93 -16.56 -1.45
C ALA A 75 21.72 -15.13 -0.94
N GLY A 76 21.28 -14.24 -1.83
CA GLY A 76 20.88 -12.89 -1.45
C GLY A 76 19.78 -12.94 -0.38
N PRO A 77 19.63 -11.88 0.42
CA PRO A 77 18.57 -11.81 1.42
C PRO A 77 17.23 -12.03 0.74
N SER A 78 16.39 -12.84 1.37
CA SER A 78 15.00 -12.99 0.94
C SER A 78 14.36 -11.60 0.86
N GLY A 79 13.66 -11.31 -0.24
CA GLY A 79 12.88 -10.09 -0.32
C GLY A 79 11.98 -10.01 0.90
N THR A 80 11.94 -8.86 1.54
CA THR A 80 11.01 -8.62 2.65
C THR A 80 9.60 -8.88 2.14
N THR A 81 8.91 -9.83 2.74
CA THR A 81 7.47 -9.98 2.53
C THR A 81 6.87 -8.71 3.12
N GLU A 82 6.59 -7.73 2.27
CA GLU A 82 5.82 -6.59 2.72
C GLU A 82 4.45 -7.16 3.13
N THR A 83 4.18 -7.18 4.42
CA THR A 83 2.86 -7.51 4.91
C THR A 83 1.92 -6.46 4.32
N ASN A 84 1.02 -6.89 3.44
CA ASN A 84 0.03 -6.00 2.84
C ASN A 84 -0.76 -5.33 3.97
N THR A 85 -0.46 -4.06 4.21
CA THR A 85 -1.14 -3.27 5.22
C THR A 85 -2.32 -2.57 4.54
N TYR A 86 -3.53 -2.96 4.90
CA TYR A 86 -4.76 -2.40 4.37
C TYR A 86 -5.86 -2.42 5.41
N GLY A 87 -6.86 -1.57 5.22
CA GLY A 87 -8.05 -1.55 6.06
C GLY A 87 -9.20 -0.84 5.39
N ARG A 88 -10.41 -1.27 5.71
CA ARG A 88 -11.66 -0.68 5.21
C ARG A 88 -12.63 -0.46 6.34
N LYS A 89 -13.22 0.72 6.39
CA LYS A 89 -14.47 0.98 7.10
C LYS A 89 -15.55 1.41 6.12
N TYR A 90 -16.79 1.10 6.45
CA TYR A 90 -17.93 1.48 5.59
C TYR A 90 -19.19 1.67 6.41
N ASP A 91 -20.19 2.27 5.81
CA ASP A 91 -21.51 2.38 6.36
C ASP A 91 -22.55 1.78 5.42
N THR A 92 -23.45 0.99 6.01
CA THR A 92 -24.63 0.41 5.34
C THR A 92 -25.92 0.83 6.02
N SER A 93 -25.82 1.72 7.01
CA SER A 93 -27.01 2.25 7.65
C SER A 93 -27.74 3.18 6.69
N GLN A 94 -29.05 3.09 6.68
CA GLN A 94 -29.90 4.01 5.93
C GLN A 94 -30.32 5.20 6.81
N THR A 95 -29.54 5.48 7.86
CA THR A 95 -29.85 6.56 8.81
C THR A 95 -29.54 7.91 8.18
N PRO A 96 -30.52 8.82 8.07
CA PRO A 96 -30.27 10.16 7.54
C PRO A 96 -29.27 10.93 8.40
N LEU A 97 -28.37 11.64 7.73
CA LEU A 97 -27.38 12.50 8.36
C LEU A 97 -27.84 13.97 8.32
N THR A 98 -28.08 14.55 9.48
CA THR A 98 -28.46 15.97 9.58
C THR A 98 -27.22 16.84 9.66
N LEU A 99 -27.03 17.70 8.68
CA LEU A 99 -25.92 18.64 8.61
C LEU A 99 -26.37 20.03 9.06
N THR A 100 -25.57 20.65 9.90
CA THR A 100 -25.71 22.06 10.27
C THR A 100 -24.85 22.91 9.34
N GLU A 101 -25.36 24.04 8.92
CA GLU A 101 -24.67 25.00 8.04
C GLU A 101 -23.24 25.26 8.48
N ASN A 102 -22.29 25.10 7.53
CA ASN A 102 -20.86 25.36 7.70
C ASN A 102 -20.23 24.67 8.95
N THR A 103 -20.80 23.52 9.33
CA THR A 103 -20.32 22.75 10.48
C THR A 103 -19.86 21.36 10.03
N PRO A 104 -18.56 21.06 10.01
CA PRO A 104 -18.07 19.73 9.64
C PRO A 104 -18.55 18.67 10.63
N GLN A 105 -19.03 17.54 10.11
CA GLN A 105 -19.44 16.37 10.88
C GLN A 105 -18.71 15.12 10.40
N ASP A 106 -18.36 14.23 11.34
CA ASP A 106 -17.79 12.94 10.97
C ASP A 106 -18.81 12.10 10.20
N VAL A 107 -18.41 11.56 9.05
CA VAL A 107 -19.21 10.61 8.29
C VAL A 107 -19.28 9.30 9.06
N PRO A 108 -20.48 8.75 9.31
CA PRO A 108 -20.61 7.44 9.93
C PRO A 108 -19.91 6.36 9.10
N LEU A 109 -19.07 5.55 9.75
CA LEU A 109 -18.38 4.39 9.18
C LEU A 109 -18.46 3.26 10.22
N ALA A 110 -19.70 2.82 10.50
CA ALA A 110 -20.00 1.94 11.62
C ALA A 110 -19.48 0.51 11.45
N SER A 111 -19.33 0.06 10.20
CA SER A 111 -18.96 -1.32 9.88
C SER A 111 -17.47 -1.46 9.59
N ASN A 112 -16.88 -2.54 10.10
CA ASN A 112 -15.50 -2.91 9.81
C ASN A 112 -15.47 -3.86 8.62
N GLY A 113 -14.68 -3.52 7.59
CA GLY A 113 -14.38 -4.40 6.47
C GLY A 113 -13.10 -5.22 6.70
N LEU A 114 -12.59 -5.81 5.64
CA LEU A 114 -11.32 -6.53 5.68
C LEU A 114 -10.18 -5.58 6.08
N ALA A 115 -9.30 -6.05 6.96
CA ALA A 115 -8.11 -5.34 7.37
C ALA A 115 -6.95 -6.29 7.65
N SER A 116 -5.74 -5.81 7.38
CA SER A 116 -4.47 -6.42 7.78
C SER A 116 -3.54 -5.31 8.23
N GLY A 117 -3.10 -5.34 9.46
CA GLY A 117 -2.23 -4.32 10.06
C GLY A 117 -2.92 -2.99 10.41
N ILE A 118 -3.99 -2.58 9.75
CA ILE A 118 -4.75 -1.36 10.07
C ILE A 118 -5.70 -1.63 11.25
N THR A 119 -5.70 -0.75 12.24
CA THR A 119 -6.60 -0.84 13.40
C THR A 119 -7.93 -0.15 13.10
N GLN A 120 -9.03 -0.81 13.43
CA GLN A 120 -10.41 -0.39 13.16
C GLN A 120 -11.22 -0.10 14.44
N GLU A 121 -10.57 -0.02 15.59
CA GLU A 121 -11.24 0.11 16.89
C GLU A 121 -11.89 1.48 17.15
N THR A 122 -11.38 2.53 16.48
CA THR A 122 -11.93 3.88 16.66
C THR A 122 -13.19 4.04 15.81
N ALA A 123 -14.27 4.53 16.39
CA ALA A 123 -15.48 4.86 15.63
C ALA A 123 -15.17 5.80 14.47
N ASN A 124 -15.69 5.47 13.27
CA ASN A 124 -15.58 6.27 12.04
C ASN A 124 -14.15 6.52 11.54
N LYS A 125 -13.13 5.87 12.12
CA LYS A 125 -11.71 6.12 11.78
C LYS A 125 -10.92 4.83 11.65
N LEU A 126 -9.87 4.89 10.84
CA LEU A 126 -8.84 3.87 10.70
C LEU A 126 -7.53 4.39 11.28
N THR A 127 -6.80 3.57 12.03
CA THR A 127 -5.52 3.95 12.63
C THR A 127 -4.37 3.34 11.85
N ILE A 128 -3.42 4.19 11.44
CA ILE A 128 -2.23 3.83 10.69
C ILE A 128 -1.23 3.11 11.60
N PRO A 129 -0.78 1.88 11.28
CA PRO A 129 0.09 1.09 12.15
C PRO A 129 1.56 1.51 12.09
N SER A 130 2.02 2.00 10.95
CA SER A 130 3.42 2.36 10.72
C SER A 130 3.53 3.52 9.73
N SER A 131 4.52 4.37 9.89
CA SER A 131 4.75 5.47 8.96
C SER A 131 5.01 4.95 7.54
N GLY A 132 4.59 5.71 6.54
CA GLY A 132 4.76 5.35 5.13
C GLY A 132 3.78 6.04 4.21
N ILE A 133 3.83 5.65 2.93
CA ILE A 133 2.95 6.19 1.90
C ILE A 133 1.74 5.28 1.74
N TYR A 134 0.57 5.88 1.81
CA TYR A 134 -0.71 5.19 1.72
C TYR A 134 -1.56 5.75 0.58
N LYS A 135 -2.22 4.86 -0.14
CA LYS A 135 -3.34 5.19 -1.02
C LYS A 135 -4.62 5.08 -0.22
N ILE A 136 -5.46 6.11 -0.34
CA ILE A 136 -6.75 6.17 0.32
C ILE A 136 -7.82 6.43 -0.73
N ASP A 137 -8.82 5.56 -0.78
CA ASP A 137 -10.02 5.74 -1.59
C ASP A 137 -11.20 5.94 -0.65
N TYR A 138 -12.02 6.94 -0.93
CA TYR A 138 -13.16 7.30 -0.09
C TYR A 138 -14.39 7.68 -0.91
N TYR A 139 -15.53 7.44 -0.32
CA TYR A 139 -16.81 7.57 -0.97
C TYR A 139 -17.89 8.00 0.01
N PHE A 140 -18.84 8.78 -0.48
CA PHE A 140 -20.08 9.08 0.19
C PHE A 140 -21.17 9.26 -0.85
N SER A 141 -22.39 8.73 -0.61
CA SER A 141 -23.55 8.93 -1.47
C SER A 141 -24.81 9.18 -0.66
N GLY A 142 -25.66 10.01 -1.23
CA GLY A 142 -26.96 10.31 -0.66
C GLY A 142 -27.69 11.38 -1.47
N ASN A 143 -28.94 11.58 -1.12
CA ASN A 143 -29.71 12.71 -1.61
C ASN A 143 -29.99 13.69 -0.48
N SER A 144 -30.04 14.98 -0.81
CA SER A 144 -30.36 16.05 0.13
C SER A 144 -31.82 16.44 0.03
N ASN A 145 -32.45 16.73 1.16
CA ASN A 145 -33.82 17.27 1.18
C ASN A 145 -33.92 18.70 0.62
N THR A 146 -32.80 19.40 0.48
CA THR A 146 -32.70 20.75 -0.07
C THR A 146 -31.46 20.88 -0.95
N ALA A 147 -31.46 21.78 -1.92
CA ALA A 147 -30.28 22.04 -2.72
C ALA A 147 -29.18 22.68 -1.84
N THR A 148 -27.99 22.11 -1.86
CA THR A 148 -26.84 22.54 -1.04
C THR A 148 -25.52 22.16 -1.68
N ASP A 149 -24.48 22.94 -1.44
CA ASP A 149 -23.12 22.52 -1.74
C ASP A 149 -22.61 21.69 -0.56
N VAL A 150 -22.12 20.51 -0.87
CA VAL A 150 -21.58 19.57 0.11
C VAL A 150 -20.08 19.36 -0.15
N THR A 151 -19.31 19.44 0.91
CA THR A 151 -17.87 19.19 0.89
C THR A 151 -17.54 17.96 1.71
N LEU A 152 -16.98 16.95 1.06
CA LEU A 152 -16.43 15.74 1.69
C LEU A 152 -14.92 15.90 1.82
N THR A 153 -14.40 15.70 3.02
CA THR A 153 -12.99 15.93 3.36
C THR A 153 -12.41 14.72 4.07
N LEU A 154 -11.21 14.32 3.65
CA LEU A 154 -10.41 13.34 4.38
C LEU A 154 -9.64 14.06 5.50
N ASN A 155 -9.71 13.54 6.72
CA ASN A 155 -9.04 14.11 7.88
C ASN A 155 -8.03 13.17 8.51
N GLN A 156 -6.91 13.75 8.91
CA GLN A 156 -5.84 13.14 9.71
C GLN A 156 -5.82 13.81 11.08
N ASN A 157 -6.10 13.07 12.15
CA ASN A 157 -6.10 13.60 13.53
C ASN A 157 -6.93 14.89 13.69
N ALA A 158 -8.08 14.95 13.01
CA ALA A 158 -8.98 16.13 12.94
C ALA A 158 -8.44 17.32 12.11
N THR A 159 -7.35 17.17 11.38
CA THR A 159 -6.85 18.17 10.43
C THR A 159 -7.12 17.69 9.00
N THR A 160 -7.54 18.59 8.13
CA THR A 160 -7.77 18.30 6.71
C THR A 160 -6.50 17.81 6.01
N VAL A 161 -6.57 16.69 5.31
CA VAL A 161 -5.48 16.21 4.46
C VAL A 161 -5.45 17.05 3.18
N SER A 162 -4.29 17.58 2.84
CA SER A 162 -4.11 18.38 1.62
C SER A 162 -4.54 17.60 0.37
N ASN A 163 -5.24 18.27 -0.54
CA ASN A 163 -5.73 17.71 -1.81
C ASN A 163 -6.69 16.51 -1.67
N ALA A 164 -7.37 16.39 -0.53
CA ALA A 164 -8.32 15.33 -0.25
C ALA A 164 -9.72 15.87 0.11
N THR A 165 -10.12 16.92 -0.57
CA THR A 165 -11.42 17.58 -0.44
C THR A 165 -12.16 17.52 -1.76
N ILE A 166 -13.45 17.18 -1.70
CA ILE A 166 -14.35 17.12 -2.86
C ILE A 166 -15.58 17.93 -2.52
N SER A 167 -15.88 18.92 -3.36
CA SER A 167 -17.11 19.71 -3.22
C SER A 167 -18.02 19.47 -4.42
N LYS A 168 -19.31 19.35 -4.14
CA LYS A 168 -20.34 19.10 -5.16
C LYS A 168 -21.65 19.75 -4.76
N ASN A 169 -22.33 20.33 -5.75
CA ASN A 169 -23.71 20.76 -5.54
C ASN A 169 -24.64 19.53 -5.56
N LEU A 170 -25.43 19.36 -4.51
CA LEU A 170 -26.49 18.38 -4.42
C LEU A 170 -27.82 19.08 -4.75
N ALA A 171 -28.45 18.70 -5.85
CA ALA A 171 -29.82 19.12 -6.12
C ALA A 171 -30.77 18.45 -5.13
N ALA A 172 -31.84 19.14 -4.76
CA ALA A 172 -32.82 18.60 -3.84
C ALA A 172 -33.42 17.28 -4.38
N ASN A 173 -33.47 16.25 -3.54
CA ASN A 173 -34.00 14.92 -3.82
C ASN A 173 -33.34 14.19 -5.01
N ALA A 174 -32.12 14.55 -5.37
CA ALA A 174 -31.36 13.86 -6.40
C ALA A 174 -30.17 13.11 -5.78
N ASP A 175 -30.01 11.83 -6.13
CA ASP A 175 -28.89 11.01 -5.67
C ASP A 175 -27.59 11.52 -6.25
N THR A 176 -26.63 11.71 -5.38
CA THR A 176 -25.31 12.19 -5.75
C THR A 176 -24.23 11.41 -5.00
N ALA A 177 -23.15 11.10 -5.71
CA ALA A 177 -21.97 10.47 -5.12
C ALA A 177 -20.77 11.41 -5.16
N LEU A 178 -20.02 11.45 -4.04
CA LEU A 178 -18.73 12.09 -3.89
C LEU A 178 -17.69 10.97 -3.78
N ILE A 179 -16.73 10.96 -4.70
CA ILE A 179 -15.73 9.88 -4.83
C ILE A 179 -14.35 10.52 -4.87
N GLY A 180 -13.48 10.11 -3.95
CA GLY A 180 -12.13 10.62 -3.88
C GLY A 180 -11.07 9.55 -3.76
N SER A 181 -9.88 9.90 -4.21
CA SER A 181 -8.68 9.09 -4.06
C SER A 181 -7.48 10.00 -3.86
N THR A 182 -6.62 9.66 -2.92
CA THR A 182 -5.40 10.41 -2.64
C THR A 182 -4.26 9.48 -2.25
N ILE A 183 -3.03 9.94 -2.43
CA ILE A 183 -1.81 9.27 -1.98
C ILE A 183 -1.05 10.26 -1.12
N ASN A 184 -0.86 9.93 0.15
CA ASN A 184 -0.17 10.78 1.11
C ASN A 184 0.74 9.97 2.03
N ASN A 185 1.68 10.68 2.66
CA ASN A 185 2.51 10.12 3.72
C ASN A 185 1.82 10.31 5.07
N PHE A 186 1.73 9.23 5.86
CA PHE A 186 1.16 9.25 7.20
C PHE A 186 2.15 8.68 8.21
N ASN A 187 2.02 9.11 9.46
CA ASN A 187 2.80 8.60 10.58
C ASN A 187 2.07 7.47 11.30
N ALA A 188 2.83 6.65 12.01
CA ALA A 188 2.24 5.66 12.90
C ALA A 188 1.30 6.33 13.92
N ASN A 189 0.17 5.67 14.20
CA ASN A 189 -0.91 6.12 15.07
C ASN A 189 -1.78 7.28 14.53
N ASP A 190 -1.57 7.75 13.30
CA ASP A 190 -2.49 8.69 12.69
C ASP A 190 -3.89 8.07 12.55
N LYS A 191 -4.90 8.85 12.88
CA LYS A 191 -6.31 8.48 12.77
C LYS A 191 -6.91 9.14 11.56
N ILE A 192 -7.33 8.33 10.60
CA ILE A 192 -7.88 8.77 9.32
C ILE A 192 -9.39 8.58 9.33
N GLY A 193 -10.13 9.62 9.00
CA GLY A 193 -11.59 9.62 8.95
C GLY A 193 -12.11 10.54 7.85
N LEU A 194 -13.41 10.52 7.64
CA LEU A 194 -14.11 11.39 6.71
C LEU A 194 -14.97 12.40 7.46
N GLN A 195 -14.97 13.63 6.99
CA GLN A 195 -15.90 14.66 7.41
C GLN A 195 -16.69 15.19 6.22
N ILE A 196 -17.91 15.59 6.50
CA ILE A 196 -18.82 16.18 5.53
C ILE A 196 -19.39 17.48 6.10
N GLU A 197 -19.48 18.48 5.25
CA GLU A 197 -20.00 19.81 5.58
C GLU A 197 -20.96 20.26 4.48
N ALA A 198 -21.99 21.02 4.82
CA ALA A 198 -22.91 21.62 3.89
C ALA A 198 -22.97 23.14 4.07
N THR A 199 -23.21 23.88 2.98
CA THR A 199 -23.31 25.35 2.99
C THR A 199 -24.61 25.87 3.57
N ASN A 200 -25.58 25.01 3.85
CA ASN A 200 -26.83 25.32 4.54
C ASN A 200 -27.31 24.08 5.33
N ASN A 201 -28.25 24.28 6.24
CA ASN A 201 -28.85 23.16 6.96
C ASN A 201 -29.50 22.18 5.99
N ALA A 202 -29.12 20.91 6.07
CA ALA A 202 -29.59 19.87 5.16
C ALA A 202 -29.70 18.53 5.87
N THR A 203 -30.59 17.68 5.38
CA THR A 203 -30.62 16.28 5.78
C THR A 203 -30.27 15.44 4.56
N ILE A 204 -29.19 14.67 4.68
CA ILE A 204 -28.75 13.76 3.63
C ILE A 204 -29.27 12.36 3.94
N THR A 205 -30.08 11.81 3.03
CA THR A 205 -30.55 10.44 3.10
C THR A 205 -29.64 9.55 2.26
N PRO A 206 -29.07 8.47 2.82
CA PRO A 206 -28.26 7.53 2.06
C PRO A 206 -29.00 6.95 0.87
N SER A 207 -28.34 6.84 -0.28
CA SER A 207 -28.99 6.43 -1.55
C SER A 207 -28.60 5.03 -2.03
N SER A 208 -27.73 4.32 -1.33
CA SER A 208 -27.25 2.99 -1.71
C SER A 208 -26.99 2.11 -0.49
N ASP A 209 -26.90 0.78 -0.71
CA ASP A 209 -26.59 -0.20 0.35
C ASP A 209 -25.26 0.09 1.07
N THR A 210 -24.32 0.71 0.37
CA THR A 210 -23.09 1.24 0.98
C THR A 210 -23.10 2.76 0.77
N SER A 211 -23.47 3.49 1.80
CA SER A 211 -23.61 4.95 1.76
C SER A 211 -22.28 5.67 1.89
N ALA A 212 -21.31 5.07 2.56
CA ALA A 212 -19.96 5.62 2.72
C ALA A 212 -18.92 4.50 2.84
N TYR A 213 -17.71 4.77 2.38
CA TYR A 213 -16.55 3.93 2.71
C TYR A 213 -15.24 4.72 2.76
N LEU A 214 -14.30 4.15 3.50
CA LEU A 214 -12.91 4.58 3.60
C LEU A 214 -12.03 3.34 3.48
N ASN A 215 -11.24 3.27 2.39
CA ASN A 215 -10.29 2.20 2.13
C ASN A 215 -8.88 2.77 2.21
N ILE A 216 -7.99 2.10 2.93
CA ILE A 216 -6.59 2.49 3.08
C ILE A 216 -5.70 1.32 2.70
N VAL A 217 -4.66 1.57 1.90
CA VAL A 217 -3.65 0.58 1.50
C VAL A 217 -2.27 1.22 1.58
N LYS A 218 -1.35 0.59 2.29
CA LYS A 218 0.07 0.99 2.30
C LYS A 218 0.72 0.63 0.97
N ILE A 219 1.44 1.57 0.37
CA ILE A 219 2.12 1.39 -0.92
C ILE A 219 3.63 1.55 -0.85
N ALA A 220 4.15 2.15 0.24
CA ALA A 220 5.59 2.21 0.52
C ALA A 220 5.84 2.54 2.00
#